data_79f773853bab71f539ddb080fae1f476
#
_entry.id   79f773853bab71f539ddb080fae1f476
#
_cell.length_a   1.000
_cell.length_b   1.000
_cell.length_c   1.000
_cell.angle_alpha   90.00
_cell.angle_beta   90.00
_cell.angle_gamma   90.00
#
_symmetry.space_group_name_H-M   'P 1'
#
loop_
_entity.id
_entity.type
_entity.pdbx_description
1 polymer ?
#
loop_
_entity_poly.entity_id
_entity_poly.type
_entity_poly.pdbx_seq_one_letter_code
_entity_poly.pdbx_strand_id
1 'polypeptide(L)'
;SKAVQIVSPKDAYRIFGGNSKAIGQGQNPRSGVTFDYYLKNNIDSLALTLEVLENDKVIRTYTNEKDANFKSWPGGPSKPQILPSKKGVNRFTWDFRRDPLPSIHKVFIFGGLAGSSVAPGTYTLRMTLGDVISETETSILPNPKVVSSPEDFIAQQKMLVSIENTVKEMHESVNQMRSAKTQLSHYAKLLKDSKDADSLLEKGKELSKRINSWEENLIQAKQKTFQDVINFNNKLNAQLIQLKSYLDQANPKVTNGAKERFDDLMNDWKVYKNERDAIMNTEMKAYNDLFKALAIPALILEEKQ
;
A
#
# COMPACT_ATOMS: atom_id res chain seq x y z
N SER A 1 36.67 -2.41 -10.14
CA SER A 1 35.59 -2.36 -9.13
C SER A 1 34.25 -2.19 -9.81
N LYS A 2 33.23 -2.89 -9.32
CA LYS A 2 31.85 -2.80 -9.82
C LYS A 2 31.32 -1.37 -9.69
N ALA A 3 30.36 -0.97 -10.52
CA ALA A 3 29.72 0.36 -10.45
C ALA A 3 28.98 0.59 -9.14
N VAL A 4 28.35 -0.48 -8.59
CA VAL A 4 27.73 -0.54 -7.27
C VAL A 4 28.20 -1.79 -6.53
N GLN A 5 28.41 -1.68 -5.23
CA GLN A 5 28.79 -2.81 -4.37
C GLN A 5 28.17 -2.62 -2.99
N ILE A 6 27.33 -3.54 -2.57
CA ILE A 6 26.76 -3.58 -1.22
C ILE A 6 27.76 -4.26 -0.28
N VAL A 7 27.86 -3.76 0.95
CA VAL A 7 28.67 -4.34 2.02
C VAL A 7 27.75 -5.16 2.91
N SER A 8 28.15 -6.38 3.21
CA SER A 8 27.37 -7.26 4.09
C SER A 8 27.07 -6.60 5.43
N PRO A 9 25.82 -6.44 5.81
CA PRO A 9 25.44 -5.87 7.10
C PRO A 9 25.73 -6.86 8.23
N LYS A 10 25.73 -6.35 9.45
CA LYS A 10 25.65 -7.17 10.65
C LYS A 10 24.21 -7.68 10.83
N ASP A 11 24.06 -8.81 11.53
CA ASP A 11 22.77 -9.29 11.99
C ASP A 11 22.03 -8.20 12.78
N ALA A 12 20.73 -8.10 12.53
CA ALA A 12 19.88 -7.12 13.18
C ALA A 12 18.85 -7.83 14.07
N TYR A 13 18.57 -7.25 15.23
CA TYR A 13 17.51 -7.76 16.11
C TYR A 13 16.18 -7.09 15.79
N ARG A 14 15.10 -7.87 15.71
CA ARG A 14 13.73 -7.36 15.55
C ARG A 14 13.27 -6.68 16.84
N ILE A 15 13.84 -5.51 17.12
CA ILE A 15 13.51 -4.69 18.28
C ILE A 15 12.81 -3.43 17.81
N PHE A 16 11.61 -3.20 18.33
CA PHE A 16 10.88 -1.95 18.15
C PHE A 16 11.16 -1.05 19.36
N GLY A 17 11.74 0.10 19.10
CA GLY A 17 12.07 1.04 20.16
C GLY A 17 12.33 2.42 19.58
N GLY A 18 11.94 3.43 20.34
CA GLY A 18 12.25 4.83 20.04
C GLY A 18 13.61 5.23 20.59
N ASN A 19 14.24 6.20 19.95
CA ASN A 19 15.40 6.91 20.52
C ASN A 19 14.89 8.04 21.41
N SER A 20 15.38 8.11 22.65
CA SER A 20 15.23 9.31 23.45
C SER A 20 16.01 10.46 22.81
N LYS A 21 15.39 11.64 22.74
CA LYS A 21 16.08 12.88 22.34
C LYS A 21 16.61 13.67 23.56
N ALA A 22 16.59 13.07 24.75
CA ALA A 22 17.04 13.72 25.94
C ALA A 22 18.56 13.97 25.90
N ILE A 23 18.95 15.15 26.29
CA ILE A 23 20.38 15.55 26.36
C ILE A 23 21.11 14.67 27.37
N GLY A 24 22.28 14.13 27.00
CA GLY A 24 23.10 13.29 27.88
C GLY A 24 22.71 11.81 27.94
N GLN A 25 21.69 11.37 27.17
CA GLN A 25 21.37 9.96 27.04
C GLN A 25 22.05 9.34 25.82
N GLY A 26 22.51 8.10 25.95
CA GLY A 26 22.97 7.29 24.82
C GLY A 26 21.84 7.04 23.85
N GLN A 27 22.14 7.01 22.54
CA GLN A 27 21.17 6.68 21.51
C GLN A 27 21.25 5.20 21.17
N ASN A 28 20.10 4.54 21.09
CA ASN A 28 20.04 3.19 20.57
C ASN A 28 20.35 3.19 19.05
N PRO A 29 20.90 2.09 18.52
CA PRO A 29 20.94 1.90 17.07
C PRO A 29 19.56 2.08 16.45
N ARG A 30 19.50 2.53 15.20
CA ARG A 30 18.23 2.61 14.47
C ARG A 30 17.62 1.22 14.36
N SER A 31 16.30 1.10 14.61
CA SER A 31 15.58 -0.14 14.34
C SER A 31 15.61 -0.40 12.84
N GLY A 32 16.08 -1.56 12.44
CA GLY A 32 16.23 -1.92 11.04
C GLY A 32 17.56 -2.59 10.70
N VAL A 33 17.70 -3.02 9.46
CA VAL A 33 18.98 -3.47 8.89
C VAL A 33 19.71 -2.26 8.33
N THR A 34 20.77 -1.84 9.00
CA THR A 34 21.64 -0.76 8.51
C THR A 34 22.82 -1.36 7.77
N PHE A 35 23.05 -0.90 6.55
CA PHE A 35 24.14 -1.36 5.68
C PHE A 35 24.75 -0.22 4.91
N ASP A 36 25.99 -0.42 4.48
CA ASP A 36 26.73 0.48 3.63
C ASP A 36 26.81 -0.09 2.20
N TYR A 37 26.88 0.80 1.22
CA TYR A 37 27.18 0.46 -0.17
C TYR A 37 28.05 1.51 -0.82
N TYR A 38 28.86 1.07 -1.75
CA TYR A 38 29.81 1.91 -2.48
C TYR A 38 29.31 2.17 -3.90
N LEU A 39 29.40 3.43 -4.33
CA LEU A 39 29.15 3.86 -5.69
C LEU A 39 30.46 4.41 -6.29
N LYS A 40 30.86 3.87 -7.44
CA LYS A 40 32.12 4.27 -8.12
C LYS A 40 32.07 5.72 -8.60
N ASN A 41 30.92 6.19 -9.06
CA ASN A 41 30.68 7.52 -9.62
C ASN A 41 29.43 8.15 -8.99
N ASN A 42 29.26 9.47 -9.19
CA ASN A 42 27.95 10.09 -8.98
C ASN A 42 26.97 9.53 -10.04
N ILE A 43 25.72 9.30 -9.62
CA ILE A 43 24.68 8.72 -10.47
C ILE A 43 23.51 9.71 -10.54
N ASP A 44 23.72 10.84 -11.29
CA ASP A 44 22.72 11.93 -11.32
C ASP A 44 21.49 11.59 -12.17
N SER A 45 21.63 10.66 -13.13
CA SER A 45 20.56 10.29 -14.08
C SER A 45 20.31 8.78 -14.22
N LEU A 46 20.99 7.95 -13.41
CA LEU A 46 20.79 6.50 -13.41
C LEU A 46 19.90 6.08 -12.23
N ALA A 47 18.91 5.25 -12.52
CA ALA A 47 18.10 4.64 -11.48
C ALA A 47 18.95 3.67 -10.66
N LEU A 48 18.99 3.89 -9.34
CA LEU A 48 19.49 2.96 -8.34
C LEU A 48 18.31 2.37 -7.61
N THR A 49 18.20 1.06 -7.60
CA THR A 49 17.17 0.36 -6.84
C THR A 49 17.78 -0.52 -5.76
N LEU A 50 17.10 -0.63 -4.65
CA LEU A 50 17.31 -1.65 -3.63
C LEU A 50 16.02 -2.45 -3.50
N GLU A 51 16.13 -3.73 -3.72
CA GLU A 51 15.08 -4.70 -3.44
C GLU A 51 15.46 -5.53 -2.20
N VAL A 52 14.50 -5.74 -1.33
CA VAL A 52 14.59 -6.70 -0.23
C VAL A 52 13.77 -7.92 -0.61
N LEU A 53 14.38 -9.10 -0.58
CA LEU A 53 13.74 -10.34 -0.97
C LEU A 53 13.61 -11.30 0.22
N GLU A 54 12.49 -11.99 0.25
CA GLU A 54 12.20 -13.13 1.12
C GLU A 54 11.89 -14.33 0.25
N ASN A 55 12.72 -15.38 0.29
CA ASN A 55 12.59 -16.57 -0.58
C ASN A 55 12.42 -16.17 -2.06
N ASP A 56 13.34 -15.37 -2.58
CA ASP A 56 13.39 -14.86 -3.96
C ASP A 56 12.20 -13.94 -4.36
N LYS A 57 11.29 -13.67 -3.44
CA LYS A 57 10.18 -12.76 -3.68
C LYS A 57 10.50 -11.36 -3.15
N VAL A 58 10.40 -10.35 -4.00
CA VAL A 58 10.54 -8.95 -3.59
C VAL A 58 9.41 -8.57 -2.63
N ILE A 59 9.77 -8.08 -1.46
CA ILE A 59 8.87 -7.65 -0.40
C ILE A 59 8.95 -6.16 -0.09
N ARG A 60 10.03 -5.50 -0.50
CA ARG A 60 10.23 -4.06 -0.34
C ARG A 60 11.13 -3.53 -1.45
N THR A 61 10.78 -2.36 -2.00
CA THR A 61 11.60 -1.66 -2.99
C THR A 61 11.87 -0.22 -2.58
N TYR A 62 13.11 0.24 -2.80
CA TYR A 62 13.53 1.62 -2.64
C TYR A 62 14.27 2.09 -3.89
N THR A 63 14.22 3.40 -4.17
CA THR A 63 14.91 4.01 -5.29
C THR A 63 15.58 5.32 -4.88
N ASN A 64 16.55 5.78 -5.67
CA ASN A 64 17.13 7.13 -5.56
C ASN A 64 16.27 8.18 -6.27
N GLU A 65 15.27 7.79 -7.03
CA GLU A 65 14.40 8.70 -7.76
C GLU A 65 13.32 9.29 -6.85
N LYS A 66 13.06 10.59 -7.03
CA LYS A 66 11.95 11.26 -6.36
C LYS A 66 10.73 11.20 -7.28
N ASP A 67 9.62 10.74 -6.76
CA ASP A 67 8.34 10.90 -7.45
C ASP A 67 7.94 12.39 -7.47
N ALA A 68 8.08 13.02 -8.63
CA ALA A 68 7.70 14.41 -8.86
C ALA A 68 6.19 14.66 -8.66
N ASN A 69 5.38 13.63 -8.81
CA ASN A 69 3.92 13.69 -8.67
C ASN A 69 3.45 13.32 -7.26
N PHE A 70 4.35 12.98 -6.35
CA PHE A 70 3.99 12.61 -4.99
C PHE A 70 3.25 13.74 -4.29
N LYS A 71 2.04 13.45 -3.81
CA LYS A 71 1.22 14.36 -3.03
C LYS A 71 0.89 13.72 -1.70
N SER A 72 1.16 14.42 -0.62
CA SER A 72 0.76 14.02 0.73
C SER A 72 -0.57 14.68 1.11
N TRP A 73 -1.32 14.01 1.96
CA TRP A 73 -2.52 14.54 2.63
C TRP A 73 -2.66 13.87 3.99
N PRO A 74 -3.45 14.42 4.92
CA PRO A 74 -3.67 13.80 6.22
C PRO A 74 -4.19 12.36 6.06
N GLY A 75 -3.53 11.39 6.75
CA GLY A 75 -3.84 9.97 6.65
C GLY A 75 -3.53 9.31 5.31
N GLY A 76 -2.86 10.03 4.40
CA GLY A 76 -2.38 9.51 3.13
C GLY A 76 -1.00 8.85 3.22
N PRO A 77 -0.36 8.59 2.08
CA PRO A 77 0.94 7.93 2.04
C PRO A 77 2.03 8.79 2.68
N SER A 78 2.93 8.15 3.42
CA SER A 78 4.14 8.78 3.91
C SER A 78 5.11 9.05 2.75
N LYS A 79 5.92 10.11 2.88
CA LYS A 79 6.96 10.42 1.89
C LYS A 79 7.91 9.22 1.75
N PRO A 80 8.16 8.72 0.53
CA PRO A 80 9.10 7.64 0.31
C PRO A 80 10.51 7.97 0.81
N GLN A 81 11.16 6.99 1.40
CA GLN A 81 12.56 7.08 1.76
C GLN A 81 13.40 6.88 0.50
N ILE A 82 14.34 7.79 0.26
CA ILE A 82 15.16 7.84 -0.95
C ILE A 82 16.56 7.28 -0.67
N LEU A 83 17.07 6.45 -1.56
CA LEU A 83 18.45 5.95 -1.48
C LEU A 83 19.44 7.09 -1.70
N PRO A 84 20.43 7.28 -0.81
CA PRO A 84 21.58 8.15 -1.08
C PRO A 84 22.31 7.70 -2.36
N SER A 85 22.75 8.65 -3.21
CA SER A 85 23.30 8.33 -4.51
C SER A 85 24.60 9.08 -4.83
N LYS A 86 25.39 9.42 -3.79
CA LYS A 86 26.68 10.11 -3.94
C LYS A 86 27.80 9.12 -4.22
N LYS A 87 28.81 9.53 -4.99
CA LYS A 87 30.07 8.79 -5.15
C LYS A 87 30.68 8.46 -3.79
N GLY A 88 31.20 7.24 -3.64
CA GLY A 88 31.81 6.75 -2.42
C GLY A 88 30.83 5.92 -1.58
N VAL A 89 31.06 5.92 -0.27
CA VAL A 89 30.24 5.12 0.67
C VAL A 89 28.96 5.85 1.02
N ASN A 90 27.85 5.13 0.88
CA ASN A 90 26.50 5.55 1.26
C ASN A 90 25.96 4.62 2.33
N ARG A 91 25.14 5.10 3.23
CA ARG A 91 24.49 4.32 4.29
C ARG A 91 23.00 4.39 4.18
N PHE A 92 22.34 3.24 4.32
CA PHE A 92 20.90 3.13 4.31
C PHE A 92 20.41 2.21 5.44
N THR A 93 19.15 2.36 5.84
CA THR A 93 18.51 1.48 6.82
C THR A 93 17.17 1.03 6.30
N TRP A 94 16.99 -0.28 6.11
CA TRP A 94 15.69 -0.90 5.90
C TRP A 94 15.03 -1.12 7.25
N ASP A 95 13.82 -0.61 7.41
CA ASP A 95 13.06 -0.56 8.66
C ASP A 95 12.32 -1.86 9.04
N PHE A 96 12.74 -3.00 8.51
CA PHE A 96 12.11 -4.32 8.63
C PHE A 96 10.70 -4.41 8.01
N ARG A 97 10.26 -3.43 7.21
CA ARG A 97 8.89 -3.39 6.71
C ARG A 97 8.80 -3.81 5.25
N ARG A 98 7.67 -4.44 4.94
CA ARG A 98 7.21 -4.71 3.58
C ARG A 98 6.81 -3.41 2.89
N ASP A 99 6.50 -3.46 1.60
CA ASP A 99 5.99 -2.31 0.87
C ASP A 99 4.74 -1.74 1.54
N PRO A 100 4.57 -0.41 1.50
CA PRO A 100 3.38 0.22 2.01
C PRO A 100 2.13 -0.20 1.22
N LEU A 101 0.98 -0.15 1.90
CA LEU A 101 -0.31 -0.38 1.29
C LEU A 101 -0.64 0.75 0.28
N PRO A 102 -1.35 0.45 -0.81
CA PRO A 102 -1.77 1.47 -1.76
C PRO A 102 -2.73 2.46 -1.10
N SER A 103 -2.59 3.74 -1.44
CA SER A 103 -3.48 4.78 -0.94
C SER A 103 -4.74 4.90 -1.80
N ILE A 104 -5.78 5.51 -1.22
CA ILE A 104 -6.95 6.00 -1.94
C ILE A 104 -6.89 7.52 -1.94
N HIS A 105 -6.90 8.13 -3.12
CA HIS A 105 -6.66 9.57 -3.26
C HIS A 105 -7.57 10.44 -2.37
N LYS A 106 -6.94 11.30 -1.57
CA LYS A 106 -7.59 12.23 -0.62
C LYS A 106 -8.49 11.57 0.44
N VAL A 107 -8.28 10.29 0.74
CA VAL A 107 -8.94 9.61 1.85
C VAL A 107 -7.99 9.56 3.04
N PHE A 108 -8.50 9.93 4.22
CA PHE A 108 -7.82 9.69 5.47
C PHE A 108 -7.94 8.20 5.82
N ILE A 109 -6.82 7.50 5.96
CA ILE A 109 -6.79 6.08 6.36
C ILE A 109 -6.39 5.98 7.83
N PHE A 110 -7.36 5.64 8.68
CA PHE A 110 -7.09 5.40 10.09
C PHE A 110 -6.17 4.18 10.27
N GLY A 111 -5.09 4.34 11.05
CA GLY A 111 -4.06 3.31 11.24
C GLY A 111 -2.90 3.39 10.22
N GLY A 112 -3.01 4.21 9.19
CA GLY A 112 -1.94 4.48 8.22
C GLY A 112 -1.75 3.38 7.18
N LEU A 113 -0.75 3.57 6.32
CA LEU A 113 -0.49 2.73 5.15
C LEU A 113 0.86 1.99 5.20
N ALA A 114 1.56 2.01 6.33
CA ALA A 114 2.83 1.30 6.45
C ALA A 114 2.65 -0.21 6.24
N GLY A 115 3.58 -0.84 5.54
CA GLY A 115 3.66 -2.30 5.46
C GLY A 115 3.95 -2.92 6.82
N SER A 116 3.62 -4.18 7.01
CA SER A 116 3.93 -4.92 8.24
C SER A 116 5.42 -5.20 8.36
N SER A 117 5.86 -5.37 9.59
CA SER A 117 7.23 -5.82 9.89
C SER A 117 7.39 -7.29 9.52
N VAL A 118 8.57 -7.64 9.01
CA VAL A 118 8.88 -9.03 8.65
C VAL A 118 9.23 -9.86 9.88
N ALA A 119 9.09 -11.18 9.76
CA ALA A 119 9.51 -12.13 10.78
C ALA A 119 11.06 -12.19 10.91
N PRO A 120 11.62 -12.69 12.01
CA PRO A 120 13.02 -13.12 12.05
C PRO A 120 13.29 -14.15 10.96
N GLY A 121 14.46 -14.05 10.31
CA GLY A 121 14.85 -14.90 9.19
C GLY A 121 15.96 -14.29 8.35
N THR A 122 16.28 -14.94 7.24
CA THR A 122 17.29 -14.48 6.27
C THR A 122 16.60 -13.78 5.11
N TYR A 123 17.17 -12.66 4.68
CA TYR A 123 16.68 -11.79 3.61
C TYR A 123 17.82 -11.45 2.66
N THR A 124 17.52 -11.34 1.39
CA THR A 124 18.49 -10.88 0.39
C THR A 124 18.29 -9.38 0.15
N LEU A 125 19.36 -8.62 0.19
CA LEU A 125 19.44 -7.22 -0.21
C LEU A 125 20.06 -7.18 -1.61
N ARG A 126 19.30 -6.77 -2.62
CA ARG A 126 19.72 -6.68 -4.02
C ARG A 126 19.76 -5.22 -4.45
N MET A 127 20.93 -4.72 -4.79
CA MET A 127 21.09 -3.40 -5.40
C MET A 127 21.33 -3.53 -6.90
N THR A 128 20.61 -2.72 -7.67
CA THR A 128 20.74 -2.68 -9.14
C THR A 128 21.05 -1.24 -9.59
N LEU A 129 22.08 -1.11 -10.43
CA LEU A 129 22.46 0.15 -11.09
C LEU A 129 22.73 -0.15 -12.56
N GLY A 130 21.82 0.22 -13.47
CA GLY A 130 21.86 -0.22 -14.86
C GLY A 130 21.88 -1.75 -14.93
N ASP A 131 22.88 -2.32 -15.62
CA ASP A 131 23.04 -3.78 -15.75
C ASP A 131 23.86 -4.42 -14.61
N VAL A 132 24.29 -3.62 -13.63
CA VAL A 132 25.14 -4.11 -12.53
C VAL A 132 24.29 -4.44 -11.33
N ILE A 133 24.37 -5.70 -10.89
CA ILE A 133 23.69 -6.22 -9.70
C ILE A 133 24.71 -6.54 -8.61
N SER A 134 24.41 -6.15 -7.37
CA SER A 134 25.16 -6.51 -6.18
C SER A 134 24.21 -6.99 -5.09
N GLU A 135 24.43 -8.19 -4.61
CA GLU A 135 23.59 -8.85 -3.61
C GLU A 135 24.38 -9.21 -2.35
N THR A 136 23.68 -9.26 -1.23
CA THR A 136 24.17 -9.81 0.03
C THR A 136 23.00 -10.30 0.86
N GLU A 137 23.24 -11.26 1.71
CA GLU A 137 22.27 -11.72 2.70
C GLU A 137 22.38 -10.91 4.01
N THR A 138 21.30 -10.89 4.75
CA THR A 138 21.21 -10.33 6.10
C THR A 138 20.29 -11.18 6.95
N SER A 139 20.63 -11.35 8.24
CA SER A 139 19.82 -12.08 9.20
C SER A 139 19.08 -11.09 10.13
N ILE A 140 17.80 -11.32 10.32
CA ILE A 140 17.02 -10.67 11.36
C ILE A 140 16.79 -11.69 12.48
N LEU A 141 17.30 -11.38 13.66
CA LEU A 141 17.20 -12.20 14.85
C LEU A 141 15.96 -11.80 15.66
N PRO A 142 15.31 -12.74 16.38
CA PRO A 142 14.23 -12.42 17.29
C PRO A 142 14.71 -11.55 18.44
N ASN A 143 13.80 -10.76 19.03
CA ASN A 143 14.10 -10.00 20.23
C ASN A 143 14.35 -10.97 21.41
N PRO A 144 15.56 -11.02 22.01
CA PRO A 144 15.90 -11.97 23.07
C PRO A 144 15.10 -11.76 24.37
N LYS A 145 14.39 -10.61 24.49
CA LYS A 145 13.54 -10.30 25.66
C LYS A 145 12.10 -10.78 25.48
N VAL A 146 11.75 -11.32 24.32
CA VAL A 146 10.38 -11.81 24.01
C VAL A 146 10.42 -13.32 23.90
N VAL A 147 9.68 -14.00 24.77
CA VAL A 147 9.53 -15.46 24.69
C VAL A 147 8.56 -15.79 23.57
N SER A 148 9.09 -16.35 22.48
CA SER A 148 8.33 -16.71 21.28
C SER A 148 8.99 -17.88 20.56
N SER A 149 8.19 -18.64 19.82
CA SER A 149 8.68 -19.72 18.98
C SER A 149 8.74 -19.28 17.50
N PRO A 150 9.47 -20.00 16.65
CA PRO A 150 9.43 -19.78 15.20
C PRO A 150 8.01 -19.86 14.62
N GLU A 151 7.18 -20.77 15.14
CA GLU A 151 5.78 -20.97 14.71
C GLU A 151 4.92 -19.75 15.03
N ASP A 152 5.15 -19.07 16.17
CA ASP A 152 4.45 -17.83 16.52
C ASP A 152 4.71 -16.74 15.46
N PHE A 153 5.98 -16.60 15.01
CA PHE A 153 6.33 -15.62 13.95
C PHE A 153 5.74 -16.01 12.60
N ILE A 154 5.73 -17.31 12.25
CA ILE A 154 5.12 -17.80 11.00
C ILE A 154 3.61 -17.50 11.01
N ALA A 155 2.92 -17.78 12.11
CA ALA A 155 1.48 -17.52 12.25
C ALA A 155 1.17 -16.03 12.17
N GLN A 156 1.95 -15.18 12.87
CA GLN A 156 1.83 -13.72 12.80
C GLN A 156 2.01 -13.22 11.36
N GLN A 157 3.09 -13.63 10.71
CA GLN A 157 3.42 -13.17 9.35
C GLN A 157 2.36 -13.58 8.34
N LYS A 158 1.87 -14.83 8.42
CA LYS A 158 0.81 -15.33 7.54
C LYS A 158 -0.46 -14.47 7.64
N MET A 159 -0.87 -14.13 8.86
CA MET A 159 -2.07 -13.30 9.06
C MET A 159 -1.85 -11.86 8.61
N LEU A 160 -0.70 -11.25 8.93
CA LEU A 160 -0.34 -9.91 8.48
C LEU A 160 -0.35 -9.79 6.95
N VAL A 161 0.29 -10.72 6.25
CA VAL A 161 0.33 -10.75 4.77
C VAL A 161 -1.08 -10.94 4.18
N SER A 162 -1.91 -11.78 4.82
CA SER A 162 -3.29 -11.97 4.36
C SER A 162 -4.12 -10.69 4.49
N ILE A 163 -3.99 -9.97 5.61
CA ILE A 163 -4.65 -8.67 5.81
C ILE A 163 -4.16 -7.65 4.77
N GLU A 164 -2.85 -7.57 4.55
CA GLU A 164 -2.26 -6.64 3.58
C GLU A 164 -2.73 -6.89 2.15
N ASN A 165 -2.76 -8.15 1.72
CA ASN A 165 -3.27 -8.52 0.41
C ASN A 165 -4.76 -8.14 0.25
N THR A 166 -5.56 -8.35 1.30
CA THR A 166 -6.98 -7.99 1.30
C THR A 166 -7.18 -6.48 1.22
N VAL A 167 -6.45 -5.71 2.02
CA VAL A 167 -6.53 -4.23 1.99
C VAL A 167 -6.02 -3.70 0.64
N LYS A 168 -4.96 -4.28 0.09
CA LYS A 168 -4.45 -3.94 -1.25
C LYS A 168 -5.51 -4.16 -2.32
N GLU A 169 -6.11 -5.34 -2.38
CA GLU A 169 -7.18 -5.66 -3.34
C GLU A 169 -8.37 -4.70 -3.19
N MET A 170 -8.75 -4.39 -1.95
CA MET A 170 -9.85 -3.47 -1.64
C MET A 170 -9.55 -2.05 -2.12
N HIS A 171 -8.38 -1.50 -1.78
CA HIS A 171 -8.00 -0.14 -2.16
C HIS A 171 -7.82 0.03 -3.67
N GLU A 172 -7.23 -0.97 -4.35
CA GLU A 172 -7.11 -1.01 -5.81
C GLU A 172 -8.50 -1.05 -6.46
N SER A 173 -9.43 -1.86 -5.93
CA SER A 173 -10.81 -1.93 -6.42
C SER A 173 -11.54 -0.59 -6.25
N VAL A 174 -11.39 0.08 -5.11
CA VAL A 174 -11.98 1.41 -4.88
C VAL A 174 -11.42 2.44 -5.87
N ASN A 175 -10.11 2.43 -6.11
CA ASN A 175 -9.49 3.34 -7.08
C ASN A 175 -9.99 3.09 -8.50
N GLN A 176 -10.16 1.82 -8.92
CA GLN A 176 -10.74 1.45 -10.21
C GLN A 176 -12.18 1.92 -10.35
N MET A 177 -13.02 1.71 -9.32
CA MET A 177 -14.42 2.16 -9.31
C MET A 177 -14.54 3.69 -9.35
N ARG A 178 -13.65 4.41 -8.66
CA ARG A 178 -13.59 5.87 -8.73
C ARG A 178 -13.18 6.37 -10.11
N SER A 179 -12.26 5.67 -10.78
CA SER A 179 -11.91 5.97 -12.17
C SER A 179 -13.10 5.77 -13.11
N ALA A 180 -13.86 4.69 -12.96
CA ALA A 180 -15.09 4.46 -13.73
C ALA A 180 -16.14 5.56 -13.48
N LYS A 181 -16.37 5.97 -12.23
CA LYS A 181 -17.26 7.09 -11.90
C LYS A 181 -16.83 8.41 -12.56
N THR A 182 -15.53 8.67 -12.62
CA THR A 182 -14.99 9.86 -13.30
C THR A 182 -15.35 9.84 -14.79
N GLN A 183 -15.22 8.68 -15.45
CA GLN A 183 -15.61 8.50 -16.86
C GLN A 183 -17.11 8.67 -17.05
N LEU A 184 -17.94 8.05 -16.20
CA LEU A 184 -19.41 8.23 -16.23
C LEU A 184 -19.81 9.71 -16.11
N SER A 185 -19.17 10.44 -15.18
CA SER A 185 -19.41 11.88 -15.00
C SER A 185 -18.99 12.70 -16.21
N HIS A 186 -17.89 12.30 -16.87
CA HIS A 186 -17.42 12.95 -18.09
C HIS A 186 -18.41 12.74 -19.26
N TYR A 187 -18.81 11.50 -19.51
CA TYR A 187 -19.83 11.21 -20.53
C TYR A 187 -21.17 11.88 -20.24
N ALA A 188 -21.59 11.94 -18.96
CA ALA A 188 -22.81 12.65 -18.59
C ALA A 188 -22.77 14.14 -18.96
N LYS A 189 -21.61 14.80 -18.89
CA LYS A 189 -21.45 16.18 -19.32
C LYS A 189 -21.46 16.33 -20.85
N LEU A 190 -20.76 15.45 -21.54
CA LEU A 190 -20.65 15.49 -23.01
C LEU A 190 -21.99 15.21 -23.71
N LEU A 191 -22.82 14.37 -23.12
CA LEU A 191 -24.08 13.88 -23.71
C LEU A 191 -25.33 14.56 -23.16
N LYS A 192 -25.19 15.61 -22.31
CA LYS A 192 -26.31 16.23 -21.60
C LYS A 192 -27.43 16.76 -22.52
N ASP A 193 -27.08 17.19 -23.72
CA ASP A 193 -28.01 17.79 -24.69
C ASP A 193 -28.40 16.81 -25.81
N SER A 194 -27.94 15.55 -25.75
CA SER A 194 -28.24 14.51 -26.71
C SER A 194 -29.50 13.73 -26.31
N LYS A 195 -30.60 13.91 -27.06
CA LYS A 195 -31.88 13.23 -26.79
C LYS A 195 -31.80 11.73 -26.90
N ASP A 196 -30.88 11.20 -27.72
CA ASP A 196 -30.72 9.76 -27.93
C ASP A 196 -29.90 9.09 -26.80
N ALA A 197 -29.34 9.88 -25.89
CA ALA A 197 -28.49 9.40 -24.79
C ALA A 197 -29.20 9.30 -23.42
N ASP A 198 -30.47 9.67 -23.32
CA ASP A 198 -31.20 9.75 -22.04
C ASP A 198 -31.13 8.42 -21.25
N SER A 199 -31.35 7.29 -21.93
CA SER A 199 -31.28 5.98 -21.30
C SER A 199 -29.86 5.63 -20.78
N LEU A 200 -28.81 6.05 -21.49
CA LEU A 200 -27.44 5.87 -21.08
C LEU A 200 -27.07 6.76 -19.87
N LEU A 201 -27.55 8.01 -19.88
CA LEU A 201 -27.34 8.95 -18.79
C LEU A 201 -28.00 8.46 -17.49
N GLU A 202 -29.24 7.96 -17.56
CA GLU A 202 -29.93 7.39 -16.40
C GLU A 202 -29.20 6.16 -15.89
N LYS A 203 -28.81 5.22 -16.77
CA LYS A 203 -28.04 4.02 -16.41
C LYS A 203 -26.67 4.38 -15.80
N GLY A 204 -26.00 5.40 -16.30
CA GLY A 204 -24.74 5.92 -15.74
C GLY A 204 -24.90 6.50 -14.35
N LYS A 205 -25.99 7.20 -14.09
CA LYS A 205 -26.36 7.73 -12.78
C LYS A 205 -26.68 6.61 -11.78
N GLU A 206 -27.43 5.60 -12.17
CA GLU A 206 -27.71 4.41 -11.35
C GLU A 206 -26.43 3.66 -10.99
N LEU A 207 -25.56 3.39 -11.98
CA LEU A 207 -24.28 2.75 -11.77
C LEU A 207 -23.37 3.56 -10.82
N SER A 208 -23.31 4.88 -10.98
CA SER A 208 -22.56 5.75 -10.07
C SER A 208 -23.07 5.70 -8.63
N LYS A 209 -24.40 5.66 -8.46
CA LYS A 209 -25.05 5.51 -7.15
C LYS A 209 -24.72 4.13 -6.54
N ARG A 210 -24.76 3.08 -7.33
CA ARG A 210 -24.42 1.71 -6.89
C ARG A 210 -22.97 1.61 -6.43
N ILE A 211 -22.04 2.18 -7.20
CA ILE A 211 -20.61 2.23 -6.82
C ILE A 211 -20.42 3.01 -5.52
N ASN A 212 -21.11 4.14 -5.32
CA ASN A 212 -21.03 4.92 -4.09
C ASN A 212 -21.49 4.10 -2.87
N SER A 213 -22.64 3.44 -2.98
CA SER A 213 -23.18 2.62 -1.89
C SER A 213 -22.25 1.46 -1.52
N TRP A 214 -21.61 0.85 -2.51
CA TRP A 214 -20.58 -0.17 -2.29
C TRP A 214 -19.34 0.40 -1.58
N GLU A 215 -18.81 1.54 -2.07
CA GLU A 215 -17.62 2.18 -1.50
C GLU A 215 -17.83 2.61 -0.05
N GLU A 216 -19.00 3.13 0.30
CA GLU A 216 -19.34 3.60 1.65
C GLU A 216 -19.29 2.51 2.73
N ASN A 217 -19.38 1.23 2.36
CA ASN A 217 -19.19 0.11 3.28
C ASN A 217 -17.70 -0.17 3.57
N LEU A 218 -16.84 0.17 2.64
CA LEU A 218 -15.41 -0.13 2.68
C LEU A 218 -14.59 1.02 3.25
N ILE A 219 -14.94 2.27 2.91
CA ILE A 219 -14.13 3.46 3.13
C ILE A 219 -14.92 4.54 3.84
N GLN A 220 -14.37 5.10 4.92
CA GLN A 220 -14.95 6.28 5.61
C GLN A 220 -14.41 7.59 5.01
N ALA A 221 -15.05 8.09 3.95
CA ALA A 221 -14.60 9.29 3.26
C ALA A 221 -14.82 10.60 4.05
N LYS A 222 -15.63 10.58 5.11
CA LYS A 222 -15.93 11.75 5.96
C LYS A 222 -14.82 12.05 6.96
N GLN A 223 -14.00 11.06 7.34
CA GLN A 223 -12.85 11.28 8.22
C GLN A 223 -11.78 12.12 7.48
N LYS A 224 -11.25 13.13 8.15
CA LYS A 224 -10.17 14.01 7.66
C LYS A 224 -9.01 14.08 8.65
N THR A 225 -9.28 13.78 9.91
CA THR A 225 -8.31 13.81 11.00
C THR A 225 -8.41 12.54 11.85
N PHE A 226 -7.43 12.34 12.71
CA PHE A 226 -7.41 11.22 13.65
C PHE A 226 -8.62 11.22 14.62
N GLN A 227 -9.07 12.42 15.04
CA GLN A 227 -10.19 12.55 15.98
C GLN A 227 -11.55 12.28 15.35
N ASP A 228 -11.66 12.32 14.04
CA ASP A 228 -12.96 12.12 13.37
C ASP A 228 -13.54 10.72 13.56
N VAL A 229 -12.75 9.77 14.03
CA VAL A 229 -13.23 8.43 14.42
C VAL A 229 -14.30 8.46 15.52
N ILE A 230 -14.35 9.53 16.32
CA ILE A 230 -15.38 9.74 17.35
C ILE A 230 -16.75 9.96 16.71
N ASN A 231 -16.78 10.66 15.56
CA ASN A 231 -18.01 11.03 14.87
C ASN A 231 -18.36 10.12 13.69
N PHE A 232 -17.37 9.48 13.10
CA PHE A 232 -17.51 8.65 11.89
C PHE A 232 -16.87 7.29 12.10
N ASN A 233 -17.69 6.26 12.21
CA ASN A 233 -17.21 4.89 12.45
C ASN A 233 -16.26 4.42 11.35
N ASN A 234 -15.19 3.74 11.75
CA ASN A 234 -14.28 3.06 10.86
C ASN A 234 -15.01 2.02 10.02
N LYS A 235 -14.73 2.02 8.72
CA LYS A 235 -15.24 1.04 7.76
C LYS A 235 -14.27 -0.14 7.62
N LEU A 236 -14.59 -1.08 6.75
CA LEU A 236 -13.91 -2.37 6.67
C LEU A 236 -12.39 -2.25 6.49
N ASN A 237 -11.91 -1.35 5.61
CA ASN A 237 -10.47 -1.13 5.42
C ASN A 237 -9.75 -0.72 6.69
N ALA A 238 -10.30 0.24 7.43
CA ALA A 238 -9.70 0.74 8.65
C ALA A 238 -9.74 -0.30 9.78
N GLN A 239 -10.78 -1.14 9.84
CA GLN A 239 -10.87 -2.24 10.79
C GLN A 239 -9.83 -3.32 10.54
N LEU A 240 -9.57 -3.68 9.27
CA LEU A 240 -8.49 -4.59 8.87
C LEU A 240 -7.11 -4.00 9.20
N ILE A 241 -6.88 -2.71 8.90
CA ILE A 241 -5.62 -2.03 9.23
C ILE A 241 -5.41 -1.95 10.74
N GLN A 242 -6.48 -1.74 11.51
CA GLN A 242 -6.42 -1.75 12.97
C GLN A 242 -6.03 -3.13 13.50
N LEU A 243 -6.66 -4.20 12.99
CA LEU A 243 -6.28 -5.57 13.34
C LEU A 243 -4.81 -5.86 12.98
N LYS A 244 -4.36 -5.40 11.79
CA LYS A 244 -2.93 -5.46 11.42
C LYS A 244 -2.05 -4.79 12.47
N SER A 245 -2.43 -3.60 12.94
CA SER A 245 -1.66 -2.85 13.95
C SER A 245 -1.57 -3.57 15.29
N TYR A 246 -2.61 -4.29 15.69
CA TYR A 246 -2.58 -5.13 16.90
C TYR A 246 -1.71 -6.37 16.74
N LEU A 247 -1.64 -6.91 15.53
CA LEU A 247 -0.84 -8.10 15.24
C LEU A 247 0.64 -7.76 15.01
N ASP A 248 0.95 -6.60 14.42
CA ASP A 248 2.31 -6.16 14.08
C ASP A 248 3.06 -5.61 15.30
N GLN A 249 3.15 -6.43 16.34
CA GLN A 249 3.80 -6.11 17.62
C GLN A 249 5.05 -6.95 17.86
N ALA A 250 5.81 -6.60 18.89
CA ALA A 250 7.02 -7.33 19.29
C ALA A 250 6.71 -8.77 19.72
N ASN A 251 5.58 -9.00 20.40
CA ASN A 251 5.11 -10.33 20.73
C ASN A 251 4.35 -10.92 19.53
N PRO A 252 4.82 -12.01 18.92
CA PRO A 252 4.24 -12.57 17.70
C PRO A 252 3.00 -13.45 17.94
N LYS A 253 2.60 -13.71 19.20
CA LYS A 253 1.49 -14.61 19.48
C LYS A 253 0.17 -14.09 18.95
N VAL A 254 -0.46 -14.84 18.04
CA VAL A 254 -1.78 -14.55 17.52
C VAL A 254 -2.84 -15.10 18.47
N THR A 255 -3.62 -14.22 19.11
CA THR A 255 -4.68 -14.60 20.04
C THR A 255 -5.90 -15.18 19.32
N ASN A 256 -6.74 -15.95 20.02
CA ASN A 256 -7.99 -16.46 19.45
C ASN A 256 -8.94 -15.32 19.03
N GLY A 257 -9.07 -14.27 19.83
CA GLY A 257 -9.88 -13.12 19.47
C GLY A 257 -9.39 -12.40 18.20
N ALA A 258 -8.06 -12.39 17.95
CA ALA A 258 -7.54 -11.85 16.68
C ALA A 258 -7.89 -12.75 15.49
N LYS A 259 -7.92 -14.07 15.65
CA LYS A 259 -8.32 -15.02 14.60
C LYS A 259 -9.82 -14.87 14.29
N GLU A 260 -10.65 -14.89 15.30
CA GLU A 260 -12.11 -14.70 15.17
C GLU A 260 -12.41 -13.37 14.46
N ARG A 261 -11.76 -12.28 14.92
CA ARG A 261 -11.94 -10.97 14.28
C ARG A 261 -11.48 -10.94 12.82
N PHE A 262 -10.39 -11.64 12.52
CA PHE A 262 -9.92 -11.77 11.15
C PHE A 262 -10.94 -12.50 10.27
N ASP A 263 -11.48 -13.60 10.75
CA ASP A 263 -12.47 -14.40 10.02
C ASP A 263 -13.76 -13.58 9.77
N ASP A 264 -14.25 -12.82 10.76
CA ASP A 264 -15.38 -11.91 10.59
C ASP A 264 -15.14 -10.89 9.47
N LEU A 265 -14.00 -10.19 9.52
CA LEU A 265 -13.66 -9.17 8.53
C LEU A 265 -13.44 -9.74 7.12
N MET A 266 -12.92 -10.97 7.03
CA MET A 266 -12.76 -11.67 5.74
C MET A 266 -14.11 -12.12 5.18
N ASN A 267 -15.06 -12.52 6.01
CA ASN A 267 -16.42 -12.81 5.59
C ASN A 267 -17.13 -11.55 5.08
N ASP A 268 -16.98 -10.42 5.77
CA ASP A 268 -17.49 -9.13 5.29
C ASP A 268 -16.88 -8.77 3.93
N TRP A 269 -15.55 -8.90 3.78
CA TRP A 269 -14.89 -8.64 2.51
C TRP A 269 -15.40 -9.52 1.38
N LYS A 270 -15.64 -10.79 1.64
CA LYS A 270 -16.18 -11.72 0.64
C LYS A 270 -17.53 -11.24 0.07
N VAL A 271 -18.41 -10.70 0.92
CA VAL A 271 -19.69 -10.12 0.49
C VAL A 271 -19.45 -8.94 -0.46
N TYR A 272 -18.64 -7.96 -0.04
CA TYR A 272 -18.37 -6.78 -0.86
C TYR A 272 -17.55 -7.06 -2.11
N LYS A 273 -16.70 -8.08 -2.09
CA LYS A 273 -15.99 -8.57 -3.28
C LYS A 273 -16.97 -9.12 -4.33
N ASN A 274 -17.94 -9.93 -3.90
CA ASN A 274 -18.99 -10.44 -4.79
C ASN A 274 -19.85 -9.29 -5.37
N GLU A 275 -20.18 -8.27 -4.56
CA GLU A 275 -20.87 -7.08 -5.04
C GLU A 275 -20.03 -6.30 -6.07
N ARG A 276 -18.72 -6.13 -5.83
CA ARG A 276 -17.79 -5.54 -6.80
C ARG A 276 -17.83 -6.29 -8.13
N ASP A 277 -17.74 -7.61 -8.06
CA ASP A 277 -17.72 -8.46 -9.26
C ASP A 277 -19.04 -8.36 -10.02
N ALA A 278 -20.18 -8.25 -9.34
CA ALA A 278 -21.48 -7.99 -9.97
C ALA A 278 -21.53 -6.61 -10.65
N ILE A 279 -21.04 -5.56 -9.98
CA ILE A 279 -20.94 -4.22 -10.57
C ILE A 279 -20.08 -4.26 -11.85
N MET A 280 -18.91 -4.89 -11.80
CA MET A 280 -17.99 -4.94 -12.94
C MET A 280 -18.51 -5.78 -14.09
N ASN A 281 -18.95 -7.00 -13.80
CA ASN A 281 -19.24 -8.02 -14.83
C ASN A 281 -20.67 -7.94 -15.35
N THR A 282 -21.59 -7.31 -14.63
CA THR A 282 -23.00 -7.19 -15.01
C THR A 282 -23.37 -5.75 -15.29
N GLU A 283 -23.25 -4.86 -14.31
CA GLU A 283 -23.78 -3.49 -14.42
C GLU A 283 -22.94 -2.61 -15.35
N MET A 284 -21.59 -2.63 -15.21
CA MET A 284 -20.70 -1.91 -16.14
C MET A 284 -20.75 -2.50 -17.55
N LYS A 285 -20.85 -3.83 -17.64
CA LYS A 285 -21.00 -4.48 -18.94
C LYS A 285 -22.28 -4.01 -19.63
N ALA A 286 -23.41 -3.99 -18.92
CA ALA A 286 -24.68 -3.54 -19.47
C ALA A 286 -24.66 -2.04 -19.87
N TYR A 287 -23.92 -1.19 -19.15
CA TYR A 287 -23.69 0.20 -19.54
C TYR A 287 -22.87 0.27 -20.84
N ASN A 288 -21.77 -0.48 -20.92
CA ASN A 288 -20.90 -0.51 -22.10
C ASN A 288 -21.63 -1.07 -23.35
N ASP A 289 -22.47 -2.09 -23.17
CA ASP A 289 -23.27 -2.67 -24.27
C ASP A 289 -24.29 -1.64 -24.79
N LEU A 290 -24.94 -0.88 -23.90
CA LEU A 290 -25.84 0.20 -24.28
C LEU A 290 -25.09 1.35 -24.98
N PHE A 291 -23.92 1.75 -24.48
CA PHE A 291 -23.06 2.76 -25.10
C PHE A 291 -22.72 2.39 -26.56
N LYS A 292 -22.36 1.13 -26.79
CA LYS A 292 -22.09 0.61 -28.13
C LYS A 292 -23.32 0.60 -29.01
N ALA A 293 -24.50 0.18 -28.50
CA ALA A 293 -25.75 0.11 -29.24
C ALA A 293 -26.24 1.47 -29.74
N LEU A 294 -25.95 2.53 -28.95
CA LEU A 294 -26.26 3.92 -29.31
C LEU A 294 -25.28 4.52 -30.33
N ALA A 295 -24.23 3.76 -30.72
CA ALA A 295 -23.20 4.19 -31.69
C ALA A 295 -22.57 5.57 -31.34
N ILE A 296 -22.45 5.87 -30.05
CA ILE A 296 -21.88 7.15 -29.59
C ILE A 296 -20.40 7.21 -29.98
N PRO A 297 -19.94 8.27 -30.66
CA PRO A 297 -18.58 8.39 -31.09
C PRO A 297 -17.63 8.52 -29.86
N ALA A 298 -16.43 7.92 -29.95
CA ALA A 298 -15.43 8.01 -28.89
C ALA A 298 -14.94 9.44 -28.65
N LEU A 299 -14.95 10.28 -29.69
CA LEU A 299 -14.63 11.72 -29.60
C LEU A 299 -15.89 12.50 -29.94
N ILE A 300 -16.28 13.36 -29.00
CA ILE A 300 -17.46 14.23 -29.12
C ILE A 300 -16.95 15.66 -29.14
N LEU A 301 -17.29 16.39 -30.21
CA LEU A 301 -17.00 17.83 -30.30
C LEU A 301 -18.13 18.60 -29.63
N GLU A 302 -17.75 19.47 -28.68
CA GLU A 302 -18.72 20.41 -28.10
C GLU A 302 -19.16 21.40 -29.19
N GLU A 303 -20.48 21.53 -29.43
CA GLU A 303 -21.01 22.55 -30.31
C GLU A 303 -20.69 23.92 -29.70
N LYS A 304 -20.09 24.81 -30.51
CA LYS A 304 -19.87 26.20 -30.10
C LYS A 304 -21.26 26.85 -29.89
N GLN A 305 -21.54 27.24 -28.66
CA GLN A 305 -22.64 28.15 -28.35
C GLN A 305 -22.41 29.51 -28.98
#